data_312db464b4dabfae4c1b28f25f2b9f92
#
_entry.id   312db464b4dabfae4c1b28f25f2b9f92
#
_cell.length_a   1.000
_cell.length_b   1.000
_cell.length_c   1.000
_cell.angle_alpha   90.00
_cell.angle_beta   90.00
_cell.angle_gamma   90.00
#
_symmetry.space_group_name_H-M   'P 1'
#
loop_
_entity.id
_entity.type
_entity.pdbx_description
1 polymer ?
#
loop_
_entity_poly.entity_id
_entity_poly.type
_entity_poly.pdbx_seq_one_letter_code
_entity_poly.pdbx_strand_id
1 'polypeptide(L)' 'MYFTDRGIEELAERRGAETVSLEWLAERLRDFVDLNPEFETPMERFATWLARLDDDEDE' A
#
# COMPACT_ATOMS: atom_id res chain seq x y z
N MET A 1 16.53 -13.78 5.58
CA MET A 1 16.25 -13.84 4.88
C MET A 1 16.20 -12.95 3.98
N TYR A 2 16.07 -13.11 3.14
CA TYR A 2 16.13 -12.19 2.26
C TYR A 2 15.02 -12.17 1.45
N PHE A 3 14.69 -11.19 1.08
CA PHE A 3 13.68 -11.15 0.26
C PHE A 3 13.87 -10.09 -0.62
N THR A 4 13.08 -9.97 -1.54
CA THR A 4 13.22 -8.99 -2.50
C THR A 4 12.12 -8.04 -2.39
N ASP A 5 12.33 -6.83 -2.75
CA ASP A 5 11.26 -5.89 -2.89
C ASP A 5 11.08 -5.56 -4.35
N ARG A 6 11.21 -6.58 -5.23
CA ARG A 6 11.04 -6.36 -6.61
C ARG A 6 9.75 -5.72 -6.97
N GLY A 7 8.63 -6.09 -6.33
CA GLY A 7 7.37 -5.48 -6.64
C GLY A 7 7.35 -4.01 -6.30
N ILE A 8 7.93 -3.68 -5.16
CA ILE A 8 7.99 -2.29 -4.76
C ILE A 8 8.86 -1.50 -5.73
N GLU A 9 9.98 -2.09 -6.14
CA GLU A 9 10.85 -1.41 -7.07
C GLU A 9 10.19 -1.25 -8.42
N GLU A 10 9.48 -2.26 -8.86
CA GLU A 10 8.82 -2.18 -10.14
C GLU A 10 7.77 -1.08 -10.13
N LEU A 11 7.04 -0.97 -9.04
CA LEU A 11 6.04 0.07 -8.92
C LEU A 11 6.69 1.43 -9.02
N ALA A 12 7.80 1.63 -8.32
CA ALA A 12 8.47 2.91 -8.34
C ALA A 12 9.02 3.23 -9.72
N GLU A 13 9.51 2.20 -10.43
CA GLU A 13 10.08 2.46 -11.73
C GLU A 13 9.02 2.71 -12.77
N ARG A 14 7.93 1.99 -12.71
CA ARG A 14 6.93 2.12 -13.76
C ARG A 14 5.99 3.27 -13.53
N ARG A 15 5.73 3.58 -12.27
CA ARG A 15 4.73 4.58 -11.99
C ARG A 15 5.19 5.64 -11.03
N GLY A 16 6.48 5.76 -10.83
CA GLY A 16 6.99 6.66 -9.82
C GLY A 16 6.66 8.12 -10.07
N ALA A 17 6.39 8.49 -11.33
CA ALA A 17 6.06 9.87 -11.61
C ALA A 17 4.57 10.15 -11.55
N GLU A 18 3.75 9.13 -11.32
CA GLU A 18 2.32 9.35 -11.31
C GLU A 18 1.87 9.80 -9.95
N THR A 19 0.82 10.59 -9.93
CA THR A 19 0.22 10.95 -8.66
C THR A 19 -1.20 10.46 -8.67
N VAL A 20 -1.65 9.94 -7.53
CA VAL A 20 -3.01 9.44 -7.41
C VAL A 20 -3.53 9.87 -6.07
N SER A 21 -4.83 9.88 -5.93
CA SER A 21 -5.40 10.19 -4.64
C SER A 21 -5.29 8.96 -3.75
N LEU A 22 -5.29 9.19 -2.46
CA LEU A 22 -5.29 8.07 -1.54
C LEU A 22 -6.61 7.34 -1.57
N GLU A 23 -7.66 8.02 -1.97
CA GLU A 23 -8.93 7.35 -2.13
C GLU A 23 -8.83 6.32 -3.26
N TRP A 24 -8.19 6.69 -4.35
CA TRP A 24 -7.96 5.75 -5.43
C TRP A 24 -7.17 4.54 -4.94
N LEU A 25 -6.12 4.82 -4.18
CA LEU A 25 -5.29 3.74 -3.66
C LEU A 25 -6.09 2.83 -2.74
N ALA A 26 -6.92 3.42 -1.89
CA ALA A 26 -7.72 2.61 -0.98
C ALA A 26 -8.62 1.66 -1.74
N GLU A 27 -9.17 2.12 -2.87
CA GLU A 27 -10.00 1.25 -3.65
C GLU A 27 -9.19 0.15 -4.32
N ARG A 28 -7.99 0.46 -4.74
CA ARG A 28 -7.15 -0.58 -5.32
C ARG A 28 -6.77 -1.62 -4.28
N LEU A 29 -6.53 -1.18 -3.04
CA LEU A 29 -6.24 -2.13 -1.98
C LEU A 29 -7.44 -3.04 -1.74
N ARG A 30 -8.64 -2.46 -1.79
CA ARG A 30 -9.82 -3.27 -1.61
C ARG A 30 -9.98 -4.28 -2.73
N ASP A 31 -9.73 -3.85 -3.97
CA ASP A 31 -9.80 -4.78 -5.09
C ASP A 31 -8.82 -5.93 -4.92
N PHE A 32 -7.62 -5.61 -4.46
CA PHE A 32 -6.61 -6.64 -4.28
C PHE A 32 -7.03 -7.63 -3.22
N VAL A 33 -7.59 -7.15 -2.12
CA VAL A 33 -8.01 -8.03 -1.05
C VAL A 33 -9.19 -8.89 -1.51
N ASP A 34 -10.07 -8.32 -2.33
CA ASP A 34 -11.17 -9.11 -2.84
C ASP A 34 -10.68 -10.28 -3.67
N LEU A 35 -9.59 -10.08 -4.40
CA LEU A 35 -9.03 -11.15 -5.20
C LEU A 35 -8.11 -12.06 -4.39
N ASN A 36 -7.60 -11.55 -3.29
CA ASN A 36 -6.65 -12.29 -2.48
C ASN A 36 -7.01 -12.14 -1.01
N PRO A 37 -8.08 -12.77 -0.58
CA PRO A 37 -8.55 -12.55 0.81
C PRO A 37 -7.54 -12.91 1.87
N GLU A 38 -6.58 -13.76 1.53
CA GLU A 38 -5.61 -14.14 2.53
C GLU A 38 -4.71 -12.98 2.93
N PHE A 39 -4.71 -11.89 2.16
CA PHE A 39 -3.90 -10.74 2.50
C PHE A 39 -4.69 -9.65 3.18
N GLU A 40 -5.90 -9.93 3.61
CA GLU A 40 -6.73 -8.89 4.18
C GLU A 40 -6.06 -8.21 5.36
N THR A 41 -5.55 -8.97 6.30
CA THR A 41 -4.97 -8.38 7.50
C THR A 41 -3.75 -7.52 7.18
N PRO A 42 -2.78 -8.00 6.40
CA PRO A 42 -1.66 -7.13 6.07
C PRO A 42 -2.07 -5.87 5.32
N MET A 43 -3.06 -5.97 4.45
CA MET A 43 -3.47 -4.80 3.69
C MET A 43 -4.16 -3.79 4.58
N GLU A 44 -4.94 -4.26 5.54
CA GLU A 44 -5.57 -3.36 6.48
C GLU A 44 -4.53 -2.63 7.32
N ARG A 45 -3.49 -3.35 7.71
CA ARG A 45 -2.45 -2.73 8.50
C ARG A 45 -1.70 -1.69 7.67
N PHE A 46 -1.45 -1.99 6.42
CA PHE A 46 -0.78 -1.04 5.55
C PHE A 46 -1.64 0.20 5.36
N ALA A 47 -2.93 0.01 5.15
CA ALA A 47 -3.82 1.14 4.94
C ALA A 47 -3.87 2.02 6.19
N THR A 48 -3.93 1.41 7.36
CA THR A 48 -3.97 2.17 8.58
C THR A 48 -2.67 2.94 8.78
N TRP A 49 -1.56 2.29 8.48
CA TRP A 49 -0.27 2.95 8.60
C TRP A 49 -0.21 4.17 7.68
N LEU A 50 -0.68 4.01 6.44
CA LEU A 50 -0.69 5.13 5.52
C LEU A 50 -1.59 6.26 6.01
N ALA A 51 -2.74 5.89 6.57
CA ALA A 51 -3.67 6.90 7.02
C ALA A 51 -3.11 7.75 8.13
N ARG A 52 -2.16 7.19 8.87
CA ARG A 52 -1.63 7.89 10.01
C ARG A 52 -0.23 8.39 9.83
N LEU A 53 0.26 8.38 8.61
CA LEU A 53 1.63 8.78 8.39
C LEU A 53 1.92 10.17 8.92
N ASP A 54 0.99 11.07 8.72
CA ASP A 54 1.24 12.42 9.12
C ASP A 54 0.92 12.68 10.56
N ASP A 55 0.32 11.71 11.22
CA ASP A 55 -0.06 11.91 12.58
C ASP A 55 0.91 11.34 13.54
N ASP A 56 1.93 10.69 13.06
CA ASP A 56 2.75 9.97 13.93
C ASP A 56 3.65 10.78 14.70
N GLU A 57 3.70 12.00 14.40
CA GLU A 57 4.64 12.74 15.10
C GLU A 57 4.31 12.74 16.52
N ASP A 58 3.14 12.44 16.84
CA ASP A 58 2.91 12.50 18.12
C ASP A 58 3.39 11.35 18.77
N GLU A 59 3.87 10.64 18.33
CA GLU A 59 4.30 9.65 18.92
C GLU A 59 5.26 9.57 19.27
#